data_e8acdbb897e5a1694b9c47f291c2d007
#
_entry.id   e8acdbb897e5a1694b9c47f291c2d007
#
_cell.length_a   1.000
_cell.length_b   1.000
_cell.length_c   1.000
_cell.angle_alpha   90.00
_cell.angle_beta   90.00
_cell.angle_gamma   90.00
#
_symmetry.space_group_name_H-M   'P 1'
#
loop_
_entity.id
_entity.type
_entity.pdbx_description
1 polymer ?
#
loop_
_entity_poly.entity_id
_entity_poly.type
_entity_poly.pdbx_seq_one_letter_code
_entity_poly.pdbx_strand_id
1 'polypeptide(L)'
;SYSDQEATDFLFSLSASEADTLYEDADARKQGETWWLRSNATDSTTEIATVNTDGNIVKNPYTDTAITVSPAFNLDLSAVLLTTVKDVDKTSPVAADSSDLSAVYGGEKEWKLTLRDRNKSIQLQDNRIVTEIDGTIKVPYVYTDSSKVEESVNQISVMITDGEYTAAGAKILYYGALQGAETNLNLTVTGTGTFVLPDALKDKTLGSDYHVYLLAEHVSGACRTDYSSEPYEIKEIKKLVAVGSVAITGIDAPVAGKALDTTAECATEGVSIQSVEWKTSDLMTSVTTAEYETGYAVLVNLKANDGYVFSPDVTGTLNGTVAEVEKDLTNKDGTIT
;
A
#
# COMPACT_ATOMS: atom_id res chain seq x y z
N SER A 1 -3.21 -5.33 55.50
CA SER A 1 -2.80 -4.48 54.38
C SER A 1 -2.42 -5.39 53.22
N TYR A 2 -3.18 -5.33 52.14
CA TYR A 2 -2.92 -6.10 50.89
C TYR A 2 -2.03 -5.32 49.92
N SER A 3 -1.23 -4.39 50.42
CA SER A 3 -0.49 -3.44 49.61
C SER A 3 0.78 -3.99 48.91
N ASP A 4 1.17 -5.24 49.23
CA ASP A 4 2.50 -5.75 48.83
C ASP A 4 2.42 -7.00 47.93
N GLN A 5 1.27 -7.30 47.33
CA GLN A 5 1.19 -8.30 46.27
C GLN A 5 1.42 -7.63 44.92
N GLU A 6 2.57 -7.90 44.33
CA GLU A 6 2.79 -7.63 42.89
C GLU A 6 1.82 -8.51 42.08
N ALA A 7 0.78 -7.91 41.54
CA ALA A 7 -0.08 -8.54 40.54
C ALA A 7 0.43 -8.18 39.15
N THR A 8 0.68 -9.19 38.34
CA THR A 8 0.97 -8.99 36.93
C THR A 8 -0.34 -8.89 36.15
N ASP A 9 -0.98 -7.73 36.22
CA ASP A 9 -2.25 -7.49 35.56
C ASP A 9 -2.02 -6.79 34.22
N PHE A 10 -2.62 -7.31 33.14
CA PHE A 10 -2.63 -6.64 31.83
C PHE A 10 -3.57 -5.43 31.82
N LEU A 11 -4.67 -5.50 32.60
CA LEU A 11 -5.63 -4.43 32.77
C LEU A 11 -5.74 -4.12 34.27
N PHE A 12 -5.76 -2.83 34.59
CA PHE A 12 -5.87 -2.37 35.97
C PHE A 12 -6.69 -1.09 36.06
N SER A 13 -7.19 -0.73 37.22
CA SER A 13 -7.76 0.59 37.47
C SER A 13 -6.66 1.53 37.96
N LEU A 14 -6.69 2.79 37.52
CA LEU A 14 -5.73 3.79 38.01
C LEU A 14 -5.88 4.03 39.52
N SER A 15 -4.80 4.33 40.19
CA SER A 15 -4.83 4.92 41.53
C SER A 15 -5.26 6.39 41.48
N ALA A 16 -5.66 6.97 42.59
CA ALA A 16 -6.00 8.38 42.66
C ALA A 16 -4.82 9.28 42.27
N SER A 17 -3.60 8.91 42.66
CA SER A 17 -2.38 9.65 42.30
C SER A 17 -2.06 9.54 40.80
N GLU A 18 -2.23 8.35 40.20
CA GLU A 18 -2.04 8.17 38.76
C GLU A 18 -3.07 8.96 37.95
N ALA A 19 -4.36 8.91 38.36
CA ALA A 19 -5.40 9.67 37.69
C ALA A 19 -5.15 11.20 37.80
N ASP A 20 -4.60 11.67 38.91
CA ASP A 20 -4.25 13.08 39.08
C ASP A 20 -3.01 13.49 38.28
N THR A 21 -2.06 12.59 38.09
CA THR A 21 -0.81 12.86 37.40
C THR A 21 -0.93 12.69 35.87
N LEU A 22 -1.68 11.69 35.40
CA LEU A 22 -1.78 11.36 33.96
C LEU A 22 -2.74 12.27 33.21
N TYR A 23 -3.73 12.84 33.88
CA TYR A 23 -4.66 13.78 33.28
C TYR A 23 -4.32 15.22 33.70
N GLU A 24 -4.25 16.10 32.73
CA GLU A 24 -3.83 17.49 32.90
C GLU A 24 -4.74 18.26 33.92
N ASP A 25 -6.05 17.98 33.86
CA ASP A 25 -7.05 18.61 34.72
C ASP A 25 -8.29 17.73 34.96
N ALA A 26 -9.27 18.25 35.66
CA ALA A 26 -10.53 17.55 35.91
C ALA A 26 -11.34 17.32 34.63
N ASP A 27 -11.30 18.26 33.67
CA ASP A 27 -12.02 18.10 32.40
C ASP A 27 -11.48 16.94 31.57
N ALA A 28 -10.17 16.72 31.57
CA ALA A 28 -9.54 15.59 30.90
C ALA A 28 -9.89 14.23 31.55
N ARG A 29 -10.26 14.21 32.84
CA ARG A 29 -10.69 12.98 33.57
C ARG A 29 -12.15 12.60 33.32
N LYS A 30 -12.97 13.47 32.74
CA LYS A 30 -14.40 13.20 32.50
C LYS A 30 -14.61 12.06 31.52
N GLN A 31 -15.45 11.08 31.89
CA GLN A 31 -15.86 9.96 31.03
C GLN A 31 -17.40 9.85 30.89
N GLY A 32 -18.13 10.91 31.25
CA GLY A 32 -19.58 10.91 31.23
C GLY A 32 -20.24 10.25 32.44
N GLU A 33 -19.59 9.28 33.06
CA GLU A 33 -20.05 8.53 34.22
C GLU A 33 -19.02 8.57 35.34
N THR A 34 -19.46 8.28 36.59
CA THR A 34 -18.53 8.08 37.72
C THR A 34 -17.81 6.74 37.55
N TRP A 35 -16.48 6.71 37.72
CA TRP A 35 -15.69 5.49 37.54
C TRP A 35 -14.73 5.22 38.70
N TRP A 36 -14.44 3.93 38.92
CA TRP A 36 -13.63 3.43 40.03
C TRP A 36 -12.14 3.69 39.83
N LEU A 37 -11.48 4.09 40.94
CA LEU A 37 -10.03 4.05 41.09
C LEU A 37 -9.65 2.91 42.04
N ARG A 38 -8.40 2.44 41.97
CA ARG A 38 -7.92 1.36 42.85
C ARG A 38 -7.48 1.83 44.24
N SER A 39 -7.47 3.13 44.49
CA SER A 39 -7.08 3.69 45.81
C SER A 39 -8.22 3.65 46.81
N ASN A 40 -7.91 3.18 48.02
CA ASN A 40 -8.81 3.38 49.16
C ASN A 40 -8.93 4.88 49.48
N ALA A 41 -10.06 5.29 50.00
CA ALA A 41 -10.18 6.63 50.56
C ALA A 41 -9.26 6.73 51.80
N THR A 42 -8.49 7.78 51.92
CA THR A 42 -7.41 7.93 52.90
C THR A 42 -7.84 7.83 54.35
N ASP A 43 -9.09 8.08 54.66
CA ASP A 43 -9.62 8.14 56.01
C ASP A 43 -10.80 7.18 56.27
N SER A 44 -11.04 6.25 55.36
CA SER A 44 -12.21 5.36 55.44
C SER A 44 -11.86 3.93 55.05
N THR A 45 -12.42 2.97 55.78
CA THR A 45 -12.33 1.53 55.45
C THR A 45 -13.55 1.05 54.64
N THR A 46 -14.52 1.91 54.40
CA THR A 46 -15.78 1.61 53.71
C THR A 46 -15.97 2.41 52.42
N GLU A 47 -14.98 3.22 52.03
CA GLU A 47 -15.02 4.06 50.85
C GLU A 47 -13.78 3.84 49.99
N ILE A 48 -13.95 4.04 48.71
CA ILE A 48 -12.91 3.97 47.68
C ILE A 48 -12.87 5.32 46.92
N ALA A 49 -11.73 5.64 46.36
CA ALA A 49 -11.61 6.79 45.48
C ALA A 49 -12.28 6.51 44.15
N THR A 50 -12.99 7.49 43.60
CA THR A 50 -13.62 7.48 42.29
C THR A 50 -13.40 8.81 41.61
N VAL A 51 -13.58 8.86 40.30
CA VAL A 51 -13.72 10.10 39.54
C VAL A 51 -15.20 10.31 39.24
N ASN A 52 -15.75 11.47 39.62
CA ASN A 52 -17.14 11.79 39.35
C ASN A 52 -17.35 12.36 37.93
N THR A 53 -18.60 12.62 37.57
CA THR A 53 -18.97 13.17 36.26
C THR A 53 -18.36 14.54 35.95
N ASP A 54 -17.92 15.27 36.97
CA ASP A 54 -17.23 16.57 36.83
C ASP A 54 -15.70 16.39 36.70
N GLY A 55 -15.19 15.15 36.73
CA GLY A 55 -13.77 14.83 36.66
C GLY A 55 -13.02 14.98 37.99
N ASN A 56 -13.72 15.25 39.11
CA ASN A 56 -13.10 15.37 40.41
C ASN A 56 -12.91 13.99 41.08
N ILE A 57 -11.76 13.83 41.73
CA ILE A 57 -11.50 12.64 42.55
C ILE A 57 -12.23 12.79 43.87
N VAL A 58 -13.18 11.91 44.10
CA VAL A 58 -14.07 11.92 45.30
C VAL A 58 -14.08 10.55 45.99
N LYS A 59 -14.71 10.50 47.15
CA LYS A 59 -14.88 9.26 47.92
C LYS A 59 -16.30 8.74 47.72
N ASN A 60 -16.44 7.45 47.49
CA ASN A 60 -17.72 6.77 47.35
C ASN A 60 -17.74 5.46 48.17
N PRO A 61 -18.90 5.06 48.72
CA PRO A 61 -19.03 3.77 49.40
C PRO A 61 -18.77 2.59 48.48
N TYR A 62 -18.11 1.53 48.95
CA TYR A 62 -17.91 0.29 48.20
C TYR A 62 -19.21 -0.37 47.72
N THR A 63 -20.34 -0.05 48.33
CA THR A 63 -21.65 -0.63 48.02
C THR A 63 -22.38 0.11 46.90
N ASP A 64 -21.81 1.17 46.36
CA ASP A 64 -22.42 1.88 45.25
C ASP A 64 -22.28 1.06 43.96
N THR A 65 -23.40 0.66 43.37
CA THR A 65 -23.47 -0.17 42.19
C THR A 65 -23.61 0.63 40.87
N ALA A 66 -23.73 1.95 40.98
CA ALA A 66 -23.88 2.83 39.80
C ALA A 66 -22.54 3.38 39.31
N ILE A 67 -21.42 2.82 39.73
CA ILE A 67 -20.08 3.28 39.36
C ILE A 67 -19.48 2.33 38.32
N THR A 68 -18.96 2.91 37.24
CA THR A 68 -18.38 2.18 36.12
C THR A 68 -16.91 1.82 36.37
N VAL A 69 -16.36 0.92 35.57
CA VAL A 69 -14.94 0.56 35.55
C VAL A 69 -14.28 1.23 34.34
N SER A 70 -13.19 1.95 34.59
CA SER A 70 -12.31 2.50 33.55
C SER A 70 -10.99 1.73 33.59
N PRO A 71 -10.82 0.70 32.75
CA PRO A 71 -9.59 -0.06 32.73
C PRO A 71 -8.46 0.74 32.09
N ALA A 72 -7.27 0.62 32.65
CA ALA A 72 -6.02 1.13 32.13
C ALA A 72 -5.08 -0.04 31.79
N PHE A 73 -4.13 0.19 30.90
CA PHE A 73 -3.07 -0.76 30.58
C PHE A 73 -1.79 -0.02 30.21
N ASN A 74 -0.67 -0.70 30.31
CA ASN A 74 0.61 -0.21 29.84
C ASN A 74 0.76 -0.55 28.36
N LEU A 75 0.93 0.48 27.50
CA LEU A 75 1.19 0.30 26.09
C LEU A 75 2.70 0.19 25.86
N ASP A 76 3.13 -0.90 25.21
CA ASP A 76 4.47 -1.00 24.66
C ASP A 76 4.58 -0.10 23.44
N LEU A 77 5.19 1.07 23.62
CA LEU A 77 5.36 2.04 22.52
C LEU A 77 6.21 1.49 21.38
N SER A 78 7.04 0.47 21.61
CA SER A 78 7.81 -0.17 20.55
C SER A 78 6.94 -0.99 19.59
N ALA A 79 5.72 -1.33 19.99
CA ALA A 79 4.72 -2.00 19.16
C ALA A 79 3.87 -1.03 18.32
N VAL A 80 3.90 0.26 18.64
CA VAL A 80 3.15 1.28 17.89
C VAL A 80 3.95 1.67 16.64
N LEU A 81 3.43 1.36 15.47
CA LEU A 81 4.05 1.72 14.20
C LEU A 81 3.73 3.15 13.79
N LEU A 82 2.47 3.51 13.91
CA LEU A 82 1.98 4.84 13.54
C LEU A 82 0.70 5.18 14.30
N THR A 83 0.39 6.47 14.30
CA THR A 83 -0.89 6.99 14.80
C THR A 83 -1.57 7.80 13.71
N THR A 84 -2.89 7.69 13.66
CA THR A 84 -3.73 8.53 12.80
C THR A 84 -4.80 9.20 13.67
N VAL A 85 -5.50 10.19 13.16
CA VAL A 85 -6.66 10.74 13.89
C VAL A 85 -7.73 9.66 14.04
N LYS A 86 -8.47 9.67 15.14
CA LYS A 86 -9.40 8.60 15.53
C LYS A 86 -10.47 8.29 14.47
N ASP A 87 -10.94 9.33 13.77
CA ASP A 87 -12.04 9.25 12.83
C ASP A 87 -11.58 8.90 11.40
N VAL A 88 -10.28 8.72 11.18
CA VAL A 88 -9.79 8.20 9.90
C VAL A 88 -10.24 6.75 9.76
N ASP A 89 -11.25 6.56 8.91
CA ASP A 89 -11.67 5.24 8.48
C ASP A 89 -10.80 4.81 7.29
N LYS A 90 -9.77 4.03 7.59
CA LYS A 90 -8.89 3.47 6.58
C LYS A 90 -9.59 2.42 5.70
N THR A 91 -10.79 1.94 6.10
CA THR A 91 -11.59 0.98 5.32
C THR A 91 -12.46 1.67 4.29
N SER A 92 -12.77 2.95 4.49
CA SER A 92 -13.43 3.73 3.46
C SER A 92 -12.44 3.95 2.34
N PRO A 93 -12.63 3.36 1.15
CA PRO A 93 -11.79 3.70 0.03
C PRO A 93 -11.90 5.22 -0.15
N VAL A 94 -10.78 5.89 -0.17
CA VAL A 94 -10.69 7.18 -0.84
C VAL A 94 -11.39 6.95 -2.17
N ALA A 95 -12.49 7.65 -2.42
CA ALA A 95 -13.52 7.40 -3.43
C ALA A 95 -13.11 6.34 -4.46
N ALA A 96 -13.93 5.32 -4.69
CA ALA A 96 -13.61 4.09 -5.44
C ALA A 96 -12.88 4.29 -6.80
N ASP A 97 -12.81 5.51 -7.28
CA ASP A 97 -12.18 5.95 -8.53
C ASP A 97 -10.91 6.78 -8.33
N SER A 98 -10.49 7.05 -7.08
CA SER A 98 -9.28 7.83 -6.81
C SER A 98 -8.13 6.90 -6.48
N SER A 99 -7.09 6.92 -7.33
CA SER A 99 -5.78 6.34 -7.03
C SER A 99 -4.92 7.27 -6.17
N ASP A 100 -5.47 8.37 -5.71
CA ASP A 100 -4.76 9.42 -4.99
C ASP A 100 -4.68 9.10 -3.50
N LEU A 101 -3.51 9.32 -2.92
CA LEU A 101 -3.30 9.25 -1.49
C LEU A 101 -3.81 10.54 -0.83
N SER A 102 -4.40 10.42 0.36
CA SER A 102 -4.90 11.56 1.12
C SER A 102 -3.90 11.99 2.18
N ALA A 103 -3.80 13.31 2.39
CA ALA A 103 -3.02 13.85 3.49
C ALA A 103 -3.67 13.46 4.84
N VAL A 104 -2.84 13.01 5.79
CA VAL A 104 -3.27 12.60 7.12
C VAL A 104 -2.82 13.66 8.11
N TYR A 105 -3.63 14.69 8.30
CA TYR A 105 -3.36 15.74 9.28
C TYR A 105 -4.28 15.59 10.49
N GLY A 106 -3.74 15.78 11.68
CA GLY A 106 -4.52 15.79 12.90
C GLY A 106 -4.28 17.07 13.69
N GLY A 107 -5.35 17.84 13.89
CA GLY A 107 -5.49 18.79 15.00
C GLY A 107 -6.27 18.20 16.17
N GLU A 108 -6.60 16.91 16.07
CA GLU A 108 -7.42 16.19 17.03
C GLU A 108 -6.60 15.74 18.25
N LYS A 109 -7.26 15.71 19.41
CA LYS A 109 -6.66 15.25 20.67
C LYS A 109 -6.73 13.72 20.84
N GLU A 110 -7.47 13.02 19.98
CA GLU A 110 -7.66 11.57 20.06
C GLU A 110 -7.05 10.87 18.84
N TRP A 111 -6.31 9.82 19.11
CA TRP A 111 -5.51 9.13 18.12
C TRP A 111 -5.91 7.65 18.02
N LYS A 112 -5.96 7.16 16.81
CA LYS A 112 -6.08 5.74 16.49
C LYS A 112 -4.67 5.15 16.36
N LEU A 113 -4.45 4.01 17.00
CA LEU A 113 -3.18 3.32 16.95
C LEU A 113 -3.17 2.28 15.83
N THR A 114 -2.02 2.12 15.18
CA THR A 114 -1.69 0.95 14.37
C THR A 114 -0.54 0.22 15.04
N LEU A 115 -0.79 -1.01 15.46
CA LEU A 115 0.18 -1.85 16.16
C LEU A 115 0.85 -2.83 15.19
N ARG A 116 2.13 -3.09 15.45
CA ARG A 116 2.88 -4.11 14.73
C ARG A 116 2.35 -5.51 15.06
N ASP A 117 2.01 -6.25 14.01
CA ASP A 117 1.66 -7.67 14.09
C ASP A 117 2.75 -8.51 13.42
N ARG A 118 3.47 -9.29 14.20
CA ARG A 118 4.56 -10.16 13.73
C ARG A 118 4.10 -11.33 12.85
N ASN A 119 2.79 -11.58 12.81
CA ASN A 119 2.21 -12.59 11.93
C ASN A 119 2.04 -12.08 10.50
N LYS A 120 2.25 -10.80 10.26
CA LYS A 120 2.12 -10.14 8.96
C LYS A 120 3.48 -9.68 8.46
N SER A 121 3.72 -9.89 7.17
CA SER A 121 4.89 -9.34 6.47
C SER A 121 4.53 -8.94 5.06
N ILE A 122 5.22 -7.95 4.53
CA ILE A 122 5.09 -7.50 3.12
C ILE A 122 6.45 -7.14 2.57
N GLN A 123 6.65 -7.37 1.29
CA GLN A 123 7.84 -6.94 0.54
C GLN A 123 7.51 -6.82 -0.95
N LEU A 124 8.43 -6.30 -1.73
CA LEU A 124 8.31 -6.39 -3.19
C LEU A 124 8.43 -7.85 -3.65
N GLN A 125 7.69 -8.18 -4.69
CA GLN A 125 7.80 -9.50 -5.33
C GLN A 125 9.20 -9.64 -5.93
N ASP A 126 9.83 -10.81 -5.74
CA ASP A 126 11.18 -11.10 -6.24
C ASP A 126 11.34 -10.79 -7.74
N ASN A 127 12.47 -10.17 -8.07
CA ASN A 127 12.82 -9.73 -9.43
C ASN A 127 11.83 -8.75 -10.09
N ARG A 128 10.97 -8.11 -9.30
CA ARG A 128 10.07 -7.06 -9.76
C ARG A 128 10.51 -5.71 -9.22
N ILE A 129 10.31 -4.69 -10.02
CA ILE A 129 10.61 -3.29 -9.67
C ILE A 129 9.33 -2.48 -9.59
N VAL A 130 9.34 -1.46 -8.77
CA VAL A 130 8.29 -0.44 -8.74
C VAL A 130 8.50 0.47 -9.94
N THR A 131 7.45 0.70 -10.71
CA THR A 131 7.51 1.51 -11.92
C THR A 131 6.51 2.66 -11.88
N GLU A 132 6.87 3.78 -12.49
CA GLU A 132 5.97 4.90 -12.73
C GLU A 132 5.74 5.04 -14.23
N ILE A 133 4.48 5.11 -14.63
CA ILE A 133 4.04 5.34 -16.01
C ILE A 133 2.95 6.39 -15.95
N ASP A 134 3.17 7.52 -16.64
CA ASP A 134 2.20 8.62 -16.70
C ASP A 134 1.66 9.07 -15.33
N GLY A 135 2.55 9.12 -14.33
CA GLY A 135 2.22 9.53 -12.96
C GLY A 135 1.59 8.43 -12.08
N THR A 136 1.28 7.28 -12.65
CA THR A 136 0.77 6.12 -11.91
C THR A 136 1.92 5.21 -11.50
N ILE A 137 2.05 4.97 -10.20
CA ILE A 137 3.07 4.08 -9.66
C ILE A 137 2.48 2.67 -9.48
N LYS A 138 3.12 1.70 -10.11
CA LYS A 138 2.75 0.29 -10.07
C LYS A 138 3.68 -0.48 -9.14
N VAL A 139 3.09 -1.15 -8.14
CA VAL A 139 3.82 -1.83 -7.06
C VAL A 139 3.50 -3.32 -7.08
N PRO A 140 4.45 -4.16 -7.51
CA PRO A 140 4.33 -5.61 -7.36
C PRO A 140 4.73 -6.01 -5.93
N TYR A 141 3.85 -6.69 -5.22
CA TYR A 141 4.07 -7.07 -3.83
C TYR A 141 3.85 -8.56 -3.59
N VAL A 142 4.41 -9.04 -2.49
CA VAL A 142 4.04 -10.30 -1.86
C VAL A 142 3.88 -10.04 -0.37
N TYR A 143 2.78 -10.51 0.21
CA TYR A 143 2.61 -10.52 1.66
C TYR A 143 2.34 -11.92 2.18
N THR A 144 2.65 -12.13 3.46
CA THR A 144 2.33 -13.35 4.20
C THR A 144 1.57 -12.96 5.46
N ASP A 145 0.53 -13.74 5.75
CA ASP A 145 -0.29 -13.56 6.95
C ASP A 145 -0.57 -14.91 7.59
N SER A 146 -0.19 -15.05 8.85
CA SER A 146 -0.45 -16.23 9.70
C SER A 146 -1.28 -15.88 10.94
N SER A 147 -1.92 -14.71 10.95
CA SER A 147 -2.82 -14.29 12.03
C SER A 147 -4.12 -15.08 12.02
N LYS A 148 -4.95 -14.89 13.05
CA LYS A 148 -6.32 -15.44 13.07
C LYS A 148 -7.16 -14.83 11.96
N VAL A 149 -8.20 -15.54 11.53
CA VAL A 149 -9.09 -15.11 10.42
C VAL A 149 -9.68 -13.72 10.68
N GLU A 150 -10.08 -13.43 11.92
CA GLU A 150 -10.67 -12.14 12.30
C GLU A 150 -9.66 -10.98 12.24
N GLU A 151 -8.38 -11.29 12.23
CA GLU A 151 -7.27 -10.32 12.20
C GLU A 151 -6.48 -10.38 10.89
N SER A 152 -7.00 -11.11 9.89
CA SER A 152 -6.31 -11.28 8.61
C SER A 152 -6.18 -9.96 7.84
N VAL A 153 -5.14 -9.88 7.02
CA VAL A 153 -4.91 -8.72 6.13
C VAL A 153 -6.15 -8.49 5.27
N ASN A 154 -6.69 -7.30 5.36
CA ASN A 154 -7.82 -6.84 4.57
C ASN A 154 -7.51 -5.60 3.72
N GLN A 155 -6.30 -5.04 3.86
CA GLN A 155 -5.84 -3.90 3.08
C GLN A 155 -4.32 -3.94 2.87
N ILE A 156 -3.89 -3.60 1.67
CA ILE A 156 -2.49 -3.22 1.39
C ILE A 156 -2.45 -1.70 1.27
N SER A 157 -1.60 -1.07 2.07
CA SER A 157 -1.54 0.39 2.16
C SER A 157 -0.20 0.94 1.73
N VAL A 158 -0.23 2.19 1.25
CA VAL A 158 0.95 3.03 1.02
C VAL A 158 0.97 4.12 2.09
N MET A 159 2.11 4.27 2.75
CA MET A 159 2.40 5.34 3.69
C MET A 159 3.57 6.15 3.16
N ILE A 160 3.44 7.47 3.13
CA ILE A 160 4.52 8.40 2.76
C ILE A 160 4.84 9.28 3.95
N THR A 161 6.12 9.38 4.30
CA THR A 161 6.61 10.14 5.44
C THR A 161 7.65 11.17 4.99
N ASP A 162 7.88 12.21 5.82
CA ASP A 162 8.90 13.25 5.59
C ASP A 162 10.32 12.84 6.05
N GLY A 163 10.46 11.63 6.57
CA GLY A 163 11.72 11.03 7.01
C GLY A 163 11.55 9.54 7.22
N GLU A 164 12.59 8.84 7.62
CA GLU A 164 12.46 7.44 8.01
C GLU A 164 11.36 7.28 9.08
N TYR A 165 10.43 6.32 8.92
CA TYR A 165 9.30 6.16 9.84
C TYR A 165 9.70 5.91 11.30
N THR A 166 10.92 5.38 11.51
CA THR A 166 11.51 5.16 12.84
C THR A 166 12.19 6.40 13.42
N ALA A 167 12.35 7.47 12.65
CA ALA A 167 13.01 8.68 13.09
C ALA A 167 12.10 9.47 14.06
N ALA A 168 12.69 9.97 15.13
CA ALA A 168 11.94 10.81 16.08
C ALA A 168 11.40 12.06 15.39
N GLY A 169 10.08 12.24 15.42
CA GLY A 169 9.41 13.37 14.81
C GLY A 169 9.04 13.20 13.34
N ALA A 170 9.31 12.05 12.72
CA ALA A 170 8.82 11.74 11.38
C ALA A 170 7.29 11.84 11.32
N LYS A 171 6.78 12.46 10.26
CA LYS A 171 5.35 12.69 10.06
C LYS A 171 4.86 11.92 8.84
N ILE A 172 3.67 11.37 8.96
CA ILE A 172 2.97 10.82 7.80
C ILE A 172 2.46 12.00 6.98
N LEU A 173 2.94 12.13 5.74
CA LEU A 173 2.50 13.13 4.79
C LEU A 173 1.22 12.67 4.09
N TYR A 174 1.21 11.42 3.62
CA TYR A 174 0.10 10.81 2.88
C TYR A 174 -0.05 9.34 3.25
N TYR A 175 -1.28 8.86 3.15
CA TYR A 175 -1.64 7.47 3.42
C TYR A 175 -2.86 7.07 2.58
N GLY A 176 -2.90 5.83 2.13
CA GLY A 176 -4.06 5.30 1.44
C GLY A 176 -3.91 3.83 1.04
N ALA A 177 -5.02 3.23 0.65
CA ALA A 177 -5.02 1.87 0.12
C ALA A 177 -4.34 1.82 -1.26
N LEU A 178 -3.59 0.75 -1.50
CA LEU A 178 -3.04 0.43 -2.80
C LEU A 178 -4.17 -0.05 -3.71
N GLN A 179 -4.46 0.70 -4.79
CA GLN A 179 -5.58 0.41 -5.69
C GLN A 179 -5.36 -0.88 -6.46
N GLY A 180 -6.43 -1.68 -6.62
CA GLY A 180 -6.36 -2.97 -7.30
C GLY A 180 -5.57 -4.05 -6.55
N ALA A 181 -5.14 -3.77 -5.32
CA ALA A 181 -4.48 -4.77 -4.49
C ALA A 181 -5.48 -5.84 -4.03
N GLU A 182 -5.05 -7.10 -4.11
CA GLU A 182 -5.84 -8.24 -3.66
C GLU A 182 -5.37 -8.69 -2.27
N THR A 183 -6.31 -9.07 -1.43
CA THR A 183 -6.05 -9.68 -0.12
C THR A 183 -6.77 -11.02 -0.01
N ASN A 184 -6.21 -11.94 0.76
CA ASN A 184 -6.82 -13.23 1.02
C ASN A 184 -6.53 -13.69 2.44
N LEU A 185 -7.41 -14.53 2.99
CA LEU A 185 -7.35 -14.97 4.38
C LEU A 185 -6.20 -15.96 4.61
N ASN A 186 -5.32 -15.66 5.57
CA ASN A 186 -4.29 -16.57 6.10
C ASN A 186 -3.40 -17.24 5.04
N LEU A 187 -2.96 -16.49 4.03
CA LEU A 187 -2.17 -17.04 2.92
C LEU A 187 -1.00 -16.12 2.57
N THR A 188 -0.10 -16.67 1.76
CA THR A 188 0.87 -15.86 1.02
C THR A 188 0.20 -15.42 -0.27
N VAL A 189 0.11 -14.12 -0.50
CA VAL A 189 -0.53 -13.53 -1.67
C VAL A 189 0.49 -12.69 -2.43
N THR A 190 0.60 -12.95 -3.72
CA THR A 190 1.31 -12.10 -4.67
C THR A 190 0.31 -11.28 -5.47
N GLY A 191 0.58 -10.01 -5.60
CA GLY A 191 -0.30 -9.11 -6.32
C GLY A 191 0.42 -7.91 -6.89
N THR A 192 -0.35 -7.08 -7.53
CA THR A 192 0.11 -5.77 -8.02
C THR A 192 -0.99 -4.77 -7.74
N GLY A 193 -0.61 -3.64 -7.17
CA GLY A 193 -1.52 -2.53 -7.00
C GLY A 193 -0.90 -1.23 -7.50
N THR A 194 -1.66 -0.15 -7.47
CA THR A 194 -1.23 1.15 -7.97
C THR A 194 -1.57 2.26 -6.98
N PHE A 195 -0.80 3.34 -7.06
CA PHE A 195 -1.14 4.62 -6.44
C PHE A 195 -0.60 5.78 -7.29
N VAL A 196 -1.12 6.97 -7.07
CA VAL A 196 -0.62 8.21 -7.70
C VAL A 196 0.15 9.00 -6.64
N LEU A 197 1.35 9.45 -7.01
CA LEU A 197 2.14 10.29 -6.13
C LEU A 197 1.46 11.67 -6.00
N PRO A 198 1.21 12.15 -4.76
CA PRO A 198 0.64 13.48 -4.56
C PRO A 198 1.43 14.57 -5.27
N ASP A 199 0.74 15.57 -5.84
CA ASP A 199 1.35 16.64 -6.62
C ASP A 199 2.46 17.37 -5.86
N ALA A 200 2.31 17.56 -4.56
CA ALA A 200 3.31 18.19 -3.71
C ALA A 200 4.65 17.43 -3.62
N LEU A 201 4.68 16.17 -4.05
CA LEU A 201 5.86 15.30 -3.99
C LEU A 201 6.46 14.99 -5.37
N LYS A 202 5.80 15.36 -6.48
CA LYS A 202 6.25 15.03 -7.84
C LYS A 202 7.63 15.59 -8.19
N ASP A 203 7.98 16.75 -7.62
CA ASP A 203 9.28 17.41 -7.81
C ASP A 203 10.26 17.16 -6.65
N LYS A 204 9.94 16.21 -5.78
CA LYS A 204 10.74 15.84 -4.61
C LYS A 204 11.52 14.55 -4.87
N THR A 205 12.56 14.33 -4.08
CA THR A 205 13.45 13.17 -4.22
C THR A 205 13.08 12.09 -3.20
N LEU A 206 12.78 10.89 -3.72
CA LEU A 206 12.57 9.70 -2.91
C LEU A 206 13.85 9.37 -2.12
N GLY A 207 13.70 9.04 -0.84
CA GLY A 207 14.79 8.68 0.07
C GLY A 207 15.51 9.88 0.71
N SER A 208 15.19 11.12 0.33
CA SER A 208 15.71 12.34 0.96
C SER A 208 14.62 13.34 1.37
N ASP A 209 13.68 13.63 0.49
CA ASP A 209 12.59 14.58 0.78
C ASP A 209 11.34 13.86 1.30
N TYR A 210 11.20 12.59 0.92
CA TYR A 210 10.12 11.72 1.38
C TYR A 210 10.52 10.25 1.27
N HIS A 211 9.85 9.40 2.04
CA HIS A 211 10.00 7.95 2.04
C HIS A 211 8.65 7.29 1.76
N VAL A 212 8.66 6.18 1.05
CA VAL A 212 7.46 5.42 0.68
C VAL A 212 7.52 4.04 1.29
N TYR A 213 6.47 3.64 1.99
CA TYR A 213 6.36 2.35 2.65
C TYR A 213 5.12 1.61 2.23
N LEU A 214 5.24 0.28 2.11
CA LEU A 214 4.13 -0.65 1.99
C LEU A 214 3.79 -1.25 3.34
N LEU A 215 2.51 -1.44 3.59
CA LEU A 215 1.97 -2.10 4.79
C LEU A 215 0.93 -3.14 4.39
N ALA A 216 0.99 -4.32 5.01
CA ALA A 216 -0.09 -5.30 4.99
C ALA A 216 -0.88 -5.16 6.28
N GLU A 217 -2.12 -4.68 6.20
CA GLU A 217 -2.89 -4.25 7.37
C GLU A 217 -4.16 -5.06 7.56
N HIS A 218 -4.51 -5.25 8.84
CA HIS A 218 -5.87 -5.46 9.27
C HIS A 218 -6.43 -4.15 9.79
N VAL A 219 -7.31 -3.54 9.03
CA VAL A 219 -7.96 -2.28 9.35
C VAL A 219 -9.30 -2.56 10.01
N SER A 220 -9.50 -2.03 11.23
CA SER A 220 -10.63 -2.36 12.10
C SER A 220 -11.73 -1.28 12.14
N GLY A 221 -11.68 -0.29 11.24
CA GLY A 221 -12.61 0.84 11.21
C GLY A 221 -12.25 1.96 12.22
N ALA A 222 -13.08 2.99 12.25
CA ALA A 222 -12.87 4.15 13.12
C ALA A 222 -12.85 3.77 14.61
N CYS A 223 -12.07 4.49 15.41
CA CYS A 223 -11.96 4.32 16.86
C CYS A 223 -11.51 2.94 17.35
N ARG A 224 -10.94 2.10 16.46
CA ARG A 224 -10.40 0.78 16.83
C ARG A 224 -8.93 0.70 16.44
N THR A 225 -8.17 -0.08 17.22
CA THR A 225 -6.78 -0.37 16.92
C THR A 225 -6.66 -1.17 15.63
N ASP A 226 -5.77 -0.74 14.74
CA ASP A 226 -5.38 -1.49 13.56
C ASP A 226 -4.13 -2.32 13.84
N TYR A 227 -3.88 -3.33 12.99
CA TYR A 227 -2.69 -4.16 13.05
C TYR A 227 -2.00 -4.18 11.69
N SER A 228 -0.69 -4.10 11.67
CA SER A 228 0.08 -4.00 10.43
C SER A 228 1.37 -4.82 10.48
N SER A 229 1.81 -5.24 9.31
CA SER A 229 3.19 -5.69 9.13
C SER A 229 4.17 -4.58 9.48
N GLU A 230 5.44 -4.93 9.66
CA GLU A 230 6.53 -3.94 9.60
C GLU A 230 6.44 -3.19 8.27
N PRO A 231 6.58 -1.84 8.25
CA PRO A 231 6.60 -1.07 7.01
C PRO A 231 7.79 -1.47 6.12
N TYR A 232 7.51 -1.83 4.87
CA TYR A 232 8.54 -2.16 3.88
C TYR A 232 8.83 -0.93 3.02
N GLU A 233 10.06 -0.44 3.05
CA GLU A 233 10.47 0.75 2.30
C GLU A 233 10.69 0.47 0.81
N ILE A 234 10.03 1.27 -0.04
CA ILE A 234 10.31 1.33 -1.48
C ILE A 234 11.47 2.31 -1.69
N LYS A 235 12.64 1.78 -2.06
CA LYS A 235 13.87 2.59 -2.21
C LYS A 235 14.06 3.14 -3.61
N GLU A 236 13.39 2.58 -4.61
CA GLU A 236 13.52 2.97 -6.01
C GLU A 236 12.19 2.87 -6.72
N ILE A 237 11.87 3.89 -7.51
CA ILE A 237 10.75 3.93 -8.44
C ILE A 237 11.31 4.23 -9.81
N LYS A 238 11.24 3.26 -10.74
CA LYS A 238 11.74 3.41 -12.10
C LYS A 238 10.69 4.09 -12.98
N LYS A 239 10.99 5.26 -13.47
CA LYS A 239 10.12 5.97 -14.42
C LYS A 239 10.24 5.36 -15.80
N LEU A 240 9.11 5.01 -16.42
CA LEU A 240 9.02 4.47 -17.77
C LEU A 240 8.23 5.40 -18.66
N VAL A 241 8.62 5.43 -19.93
CA VAL A 241 7.91 6.18 -20.98
C VAL A 241 7.02 5.20 -21.74
N ALA A 242 5.72 5.51 -21.82
CA ALA A 242 4.78 4.70 -22.57
C ALA A 242 4.91 4.92 -24.08
N VAL A 243 5.04 3.83 -24.84
CA VAL A 243 5.03 3.83 -26.31
C VAL A 243 3.62 3.51 -26.79
N GLY A 244 2.89 4.49 -27.26
CA GLY A 244 1.50 4.36 -27.73
C GLY A 244 1.36 4.00 -29.21
N SER A 245 2.41 4.18 -30.01
CA SER A 245 2.37 3.82 -31.43
C SER A 245 3.76 3.44 -31.93
N VAL A 246 3.82 2.49 -32.88
CA VAL A 246 5.07 2.06 -33.52
C VAL A 246 4.92 2.14 -35.02
N ALA A 247 5.95 2.69 -35.67
CA ALA A 247 6.02 2.76 -37.12
C ALA A 247 7.22 1.94 -37.64
N ILE A 248 6.93 0.91 -38.43
CA ILE A 248 7.92 0.06 -39.09
C ILE A 248 7.93 0.38 -40.57
N THR A 249 9.11 0.49 -41.12
CA THR A 249 9.34 0.77 -42.55
C THR A 249 10.45 -0.13 -43.12
N GLY A 250 10.67 -0.08 -44.42
CA GLY A 250 11.80 -0.72 -45.07
C GLY A 250 11.60 -2.18 -45.45
N ILE A 251 10.40 -2.75 -45.29
CA ILE A 251 10.10 -4.12 -45.71
C ILE A 251 9.54 -4.09 -47.13
N ASP A 252 10.24 -4.70 -48.08
CA ASP A 252 9.81 -4.79 -49.46
C ASP A 252 8.68 -5.83 -49.64
N ALA A 253 7.80 -5.56 -50.57
CA ALA A 253 6.74 -6.47 -50.97
C ALA A 253 7.32 -7.78 -51.59
N PRO A 254 6.71 -8.95 -51.34
CA PRO A 254 7.14 -10.21 -51.93
C PRO A 254 7.19 -10.19 -53.47
N VAL A 255 8.29 -10.68 -54.03
CA VAL A 255 8.45 -10.86 -55.48
C VAL A 255 8.67 -12.34 -55.76
N ALA A 256 7.80 -12.94 -56.55
CA ALA A 256 7.86 -14.35 -56.88
C ALA A 256 9.24 -14.83 -57.34
N GLY A 257 9.74 -15.92 -56.81
CA GLY A 257 11.05 -16.49 -57.08
C GLY A 257 12.24 -15.81 -56.41
N LYS A 258 11.96 -14.75 -55.54
CA LYS A 258 13.01 -14.07 -54.77
C LYS A 258 12.90 -14.37 -53.29
N ALA A 259 14.03 -14.22 -52.62
CA ALA A 259 14.02 -14.23 -51.13
C ALA A 259 13.13 -13.14 -50.59
N LEU A 260 12.41 -13.45 -49.52
CA LEU A 260 11.59 -12.50 -48.78
C LEU A 260 12.48 -11.55 -47.98
N ASP A 261 12.10 -10.27 -47.96
CA ASP A 261 12.86 -9.22 -47.28
C ASP A 261 12.69 -9.33 -45.76
N THR A 262 13.81 -9.43 -45.06
CA THR A 262 13.86 -9.48 -43.59
C THR A 262 14.50 -8.23 -42.99
N THR A 263 14.75 -7.19 -43.83
CA THR A 263 15.21 -5.90 -43.35
C THR A 263 14.01 -5.04 -42.92
N ALA A 264 14.15 -4.37 -41.80
CA ALA A 264 13.11 -3.45 -41.28
C ALA A 264 13.76 -2.33 -40.50
N GLU A 265 13.15 -1.19 -40.52
CA GLU A 265 13.56 -0.04 -39.72
C GLU A 265 12.44 0.40 -38.78
N CYS A 266 12.79 0.73 -37.54
CA CYS A 266 11.89 1.31 -36.54
C CYS A 266 12.44 2.67 -36.12
N ALA A 267 11.75 3.75 -36.49
CA ALA A 267 12.12 5.10 -36.09
C ALA A 267 11.50 5.52 -34.74
N THR A 268 10.65 4.67 -34.14
CA THR A 268 10.00 4.95 -32.86
C THR A 268 11.03 4.89 -31.73
N GLU A 269 11.14 6.00 -31.01
CA GLU A 269 12.04 6.08 -29.87
C GLU A 269 11.68 5.02 -28.81
N GLY A 270 12.70 4.40 -28.23
CA GLY A 270 12.52 3.39 -27.18
C GLY A 270 12.08 2.00 -27.67
N VAL A 271 12.09 1.76 -28.97
CA VAL A 271 11.72 0.45 -29.54
C VAL A 271 12.86 -0.12 -30.39
N SER A 272 13.08 -1.42 -30.28
CA SER A 272 14.01 -2.17 -31.12
C SER A 272 13.33 -3.35 -31.78
N ILE A 273 13.75 -3.64 -33.03
CA ILE A 273 13.32 -4.82 -33.77
C ILE A 273 14.16 -6.01 -33.28
N GLN A 274 13.49 -7.11 -32.92
CA GLN A 274 14.14 -8.34 -32.50
C GLN A 274 14.28 -9.33 -33.67
N SER A 275 13.23 -9.48 -34.47
CA SER A 275 13.24 -10.33 -35.66
C SER A 275 12.18 -9.89 -36.66
N VAL A 276 12.38 -10.28 -37.92
CA VAL A 276 11.40 -10.21 -39.00
C VAL A 276 11.25 -11.60 -39.59
N GLU A 277 10.03 -12.09 -39.57
CA GLU A 277 9.71 -13.45 -40.02
C GLU A 277 8.55 -13.40 -41.03
N TRP A 278 8.68 -14.21 -42.08
CA TRP A 278 7.60 -14.39 -43.04
C TRP A 278 6.92 -15.74 -42.85
N LYS A 279 5.63 -15.74 -42.93
CA LYS A 279 4.81 -16.96 -42.83
C LYS A 279 3.79 -16.99 -43.97
N THR A 280 3.25 -18.17 -44.19
CA THR A 280 2.05 -18.35 -45.00
C THR A 280 0.89 -17.52 -44.41
N SER A 281 -0.09 -17.14 -45.24
CA SER A 281 -1.22 -16.28 -44.82
C SER A 281 -2.04 -16.86 -43.65
N ASP A 282 -1.94 -18.15 -43.40
CA ASP A 282 -2.53 -18.85 -42.23
C ASP A 282 -1.66 -18.80 -40.97
N LEU A 283 -0.49 -18.15 -41.01
CA LEU A 283 0.52 -18.02 -39.95
C LEU A 283 1.18 -19.34 -39.51
N MET A 284 0.93 -20.44 -40.20
CA MET A 284 1.35 -21.78 -39.76
C MET A 284 2.77 -22.17 -40.18
N THR A 285 3.23 -21.72 -41.38
CA THR A 285 4.51 -22.17 -41.93
C THR A 285 5.43 -21.00 -42.20
N SER A 286 6.65 -21.03 -41.69
CA SER A 286 7.69 -20.05 -41.97
C SER A 286 8.20 -20.22 -43.40
N VAL A 287 8.39 -19.15 -44.13
CA VAL A 287 8.81 -19.11 -45.54
C VAL A 287 9.95 -18.11 -45.72
N THR A 288 10.85 -18.42 -46.68
CA THR A 288 12.02 -17.58 -46.96
C THR A 288 12.07 -17.08 -48.42
N THR A 289 11.25 -17.68 -49.29
CA THR A 289 11.20 -17.36 -50.71
C THR A 289 9.75 -17.20 -51.15
N ALA A 290 9.47 -16.20 -51.95
CA ALA A 290 8.13 -15.96 -52.44
C ALA A 290 7.81 -16.84 -53.65
N GLU A 291 6.62 -17.42 -53.70
CA GLU A 291 6.04 -18.24 -54.78
C GLU A 291 4.98 -17.39 -55.55
N TYR A 292 4.62 -17.87 -56.75
CA TYR A 292 3.54 -17.24 -57.52
C TYR A 292 2.18 -17.47 -56.85
N GLU A 293 1.32 -16.46 -56.92
CA GLU A 293 -0.09 -16.52 -56.49
C GLU A 293 -0.26 -16.95 -55.00
N THR A 294 0.75 -16.69 -54.15
CA THR A 294 0.75 -17.07 -52.75
C THR A 294 0.70 -15.85 -51.89
N GLY A 295 -0.24 -15.91 -50.89
CA GLY A 295 -0.36 -14.86 -49.84
C GLY A 295 0.60 -15.12 -48.68
N TYR A 296 1.19 -14.03 -48.17
CA TYR A 296 2.13 -14.07 -47.06
C TYR A 296 1.75 -13.10 -45.97
N ALA A 297 2.12 -13.41 -44.70
CA ALA A 297 2.13 -12.49 -43.59
C ALA A 297 3.58 -12.25 -43.14
N VAL A 298 3.91 -11.01 -42.80
CA VAL A 298 5.17 -10.67 -42.16
C VAL A 298 4.91 -10.36 -40.67
N LEU A 299 5.70 -10.97 -39.84
CA LEU A 299 5.69 -10.74 -38.38
C LEU A 299 6.96 -9.99 -38.00
N VAL A 300 6.80 -8.88 -37.31
CA VAL A 300 7.92 -8.07 -36.82
C VAL A 300 7.89 -8.09 -35.30
N ASN A 301 8.80 -8.81 -34.67
CA ASN A 301 8.91 -8.89 -33.24
C ASN A 301 9.66 -7.67 -32.71
N LEU A 302 9.04 -6.97 -31.79
CA LEU A 302 9.54 -5.71 -31.23
C LEU A 302 9.76 -5.85 -29.72
N LYS A 303 10.73 -5.10 -29.22
CA LYS A 303 11.02 -4.99 -27.80
C LYS A 303 11.09 -3.53 -27.38
N ALA A 304 10.46 -3.20 -26.26
CA ALA A 304 10.68 -1.92 -25.59
C ALA A 304 12.08 -1.89 -24.97
N ASN A 305 12.83 -0.84 -25.25
CA ASN A 305 14.17 -0.62 -24.68
C ASN A 305 14.08 -0.26 -23.19
N ASP A 306 15.20 -0.29 -22.50
CA ASP A 306 15.25 0.09 -21.09
C ASP A 306 14.74 1.54 -20.88
N GLY A 307 13.85 1.74 -19.91
CA GLY A 307 13.16 3.02 -19.69
C GLY A 307 11.87 3.20 -20.46
N TYR A 308 11.47 2.25 -21.30
CA TYR A 308 10.23 2.30 -22.09
C TYR A 308 9.33 1.10 -21.81
N VAL A 309 8.05 1.24 -22.11
CA VAL A 309 7.04 0.17 -22.03
C VAL A 309 5.97 0.39 -23.10
N PHE A 310 5.48 -0.67 -23.73
CA PHE A 310 4.36 -0.54 -24.64
C PHE A 310 3.06 -0.24 -23.89
N SER A 311 2.33 0.78 -24.37
CA SER A 311 0.99 1.09 -23.85
C SER A 311 0.05 -0.11 -23.99
N PRO A 312 -0.94 -0.28 -23.10
CA PRO A 312 -2.01 -1.27 -23.29
C PRO A 312 -2.69 -1.18 -24.67
N ASP A 313 -2.83 0.01 -25.22
CA ASP A 313 -3.52 0.28 -26.48
C ASP A 313 -2.54 0.65 -27.62
N VAL A 314 -1.30 0.13 -27.56
CA VAL A 314 -0.29 0.39 -28.57
C VAL A 314 -0.80 -0.01 -29.96
N THR A 315 -0.58 0.88 -30.94
CA THR A 315 -0.93 0.68 -32.36
C THR A 315 0.33 0.55 -33.21
N GLY A 316 0.23 -0.14 -34.34
CA GLY A 316 1.35 -0.35 -35.24
C GLY A 316 1.03 0.03 -36.68
N THR A 317 2.03 0.49 -37.43
CA THR A 317 1.97 0.62 -38.87
C THR A 317 3.19 -0.03 -39.52
N LEU A 318 2.97 -0.67 -40.67
CA LEU A 318 4.01 -1.20 -41.53
C LEU A 318 3.96 -0.50 -42.88
N ASN A 319 5.05 0.17 -43.25
CA ASN A 319 5.13 0.98 -44.47
C ASN A 319 3.96 1.97 -44.62
N GLY A 320 3.48 2.53 -43.50
CA GLY A 320 2.35 3.46 -43.45
C GLY A 320 0.95 2.82 -43.45
N THR A 321 0.85 1.50 -43.55
CA THR A 321 -0.42 0.78 -43.47
C THR A 321 -0.62 0.26 -42.03
N VAL A 322 -1.83 0.38 -41.50
CA VAL A 322 -2.16 -0.11 -40.17
C VAL A 322 -1.91 -1.63 -40.10
N ALA A 323 -1.16 -2.05 -39.11
CA ALA A 323 -0.86 -3.45 -38.81
C ALA A 323 -1.59 -3.89 -37.55
N GLU A 324 -1.91 -5.19 -37.47
CA GLU A 324 -2.41 -5.80 -36.25
C GLU A 324 -1.26 -5.90 -35.25
N VAL A 325 -1.53 -5.59 -34.00
CA VAL A 325 -0.54 -5.68 -32.91
C VAL A 325 -0.96 -6.76 -31.94
N GLU A 326 -0.15 -7.81 -31.86
CA GLU A 326 -0.34 -8.89 -30.88
C GLU A 326 0.65 -8.71 -29.73
N LYS A 327 0.14 -8.85 -28.49
CA LYS A 327 0.97 -8.77 -27.29
C LYS A 327 1.31 -10.18 -26.83
N ASP A 328 2.58 -10.47 -26.69
CA ASP A 328 3.02 -11.69 -26.05
C ASP A 328 2.76 -11.59 -24.53
N LEU A 329 1.61 -12.11 -24.10
CA LEU A 329 1.23 -12.17 -22.68
C LEU A 329 2.13 -13.11 -21.88
N THR A 330 2.92 -13.97 -22.55
CA THR A 330 3.81 -14.94 -21.89
C THR A 330 5.20 -14.37 -21.65
N ASN A 331 5.59 -13.33 -22.40
CA ASN A 331 6.91 -12.75 -22.31
C ASN A 331 6.90 -11.51 -21.42
N LYS A 332 7.39 -11.68 -20.20
CA LYS A 332 7.45 -10.60 -19.17
C LYS A 332 8.43 -9.47 -19.53
N ASP A 333 9.08 -9.54 -20.70
CA ASP A 333 10.18 -8.65 -21.10
C ASP A 333 9.75 -7.47 -22.00
N GLY A 334 8.45 -7.22 -22.13
CA GLY A 334 7.95 -6.06 -22.91
C GLY A 334 8.10 -6.22 -24.41
N THR A 335 7.79 -7.41 -24.96
CA THR A 335 7.75 -7.65 -26.40
C THR A 335 6.33 -7.56 -26.96
N ILE A 336 6.22 -7.13 -28.20
CA ILE A 336 5.00 -7.20 -29.05
C ILE A 336 5.36 -7.73 -30.44
N THR A 337 4.39 -8.33 -31.09
CA THR A 337 4.49 -8.75 -32.50
C THR A 337 3.52 -8.00 -33.35
#